data_0d13681e6ae0179b085ef187642460c0
#
_entry.id   0d13681e6ae0179b085ef187642460c0
#
_cell.length_a   1.000
_cell.length_b   1.000
_cell.length_c   1.000
_cell.angle_alpha   90.00
_cell.angle_beta   90.00
_cell.angle_gamma   90.00
#
_symmetry.space_group_name_H-M   'P 1'
#
loop_
_entity.id
_entity.type
_entity.pdbx_description
1 polymer ?
#
loop_
_entity_poly.entity_id
_entity_poly.type
_entity_poly.pdbx_seq_one_letter_code
_entity_poly.pdbx_strand_id
1 'polypeptide(L)'
;MEDFNIYKDIAERTQGDIYVGVVGPVRTGKSTFIKRFMDLMVIPKIDNAYKKERAKDELPQSGSGKTIHTTEPKFVPNEAVEIALDDGIKFSVRMVDCVGYIVKGANGYFDDGESKKVHTPWFDYEIPFEDAAEIGTRKVITDHSTIGLVVTTDGSITGIDRDDYLEAEERVVAELKSIDKPFIIVLNSLYPRAEETLDLKQELEIRYGVPVQIMDVANMNENDINDLFTKVLKEFPVKEINIDMPKWIEKLEPSHWLKSNFIDIVKDMCKNISKIRDVKDLLSTYGEDFLGVADISEMNLGDGTVRVKMTPKNGIFYKIISEMCDEELNDESDLIALIKDLHKAKSEYDKVAEAINSVKETGYGLVAPQLSEMKFEKPDIDKQGSKYVVKLKASAPSLHLIKADIQTEICPIMGTEKETQEVFKTLLEQFESDPEKLWQSNMFGKSLETLVQEGLRSKLYKMPDDIQSKIQKTLQRIINEGEGNLICIIF
;
A
#
# COMPACT_ATOMS: atom_id res chain seq x y z
N MET A 1 20.86 7.80 -9.49
CA MET A 1 19.91 7.12 -10.39
C MET A 1 20.72 5.99 -11.00
N GLU A 2 20.37 4.76 -10.71
CA GLU A 2 20.94 3.64 -11.44
C GLU A 2 20.52 3.81 -12.91
N ASP A 3 21.48 3.68 -13.83
CA ASP A 3 21.20 3.80 -15.25
C ASP A 3 20.19 2.72 -15.63
N PHE A 4 19.06 3.13 -16.17
CA PHE A 4 17.98 2.25 -16.61
C PHE A 4 18.48 1.36 -17.74
N ASN A 5 18.69 0.07 -17.45
CA ASN A 5 19.18 -0.90 -18.41
C ASN A 5 18.10 -1.96 -18.72
N ILE A 6 17.37 -1.74 -19.79
CA ILE A 6 16.25 -2.58 -20.25
C ILE A 6 16.63 -4.07 -20.35
N TYR A 7 17.84 -4.34 -20.83
CA TYR A 7 18.29 -5.74 -21.04
C TYR A 7 18.56 -6.45 -19.73
N LYS A 8 19.06 -5.71 -18.71
CA LYS A 8 19.20 -6.22 -17.35
C LYS A 8 17.83 -6.64 -16.81
N ASP A 9 16.85 -5.76 -16.92
CA ASP A 9 15.51 -5.99 -16.41
C ASP A 9 14.84 -7.19 -17.09
N ILE A 10 15.00 -7.32 -18.43
CA ILE A 10 14.49 -8.47 -19.16
C ILE A 10 15.20 -9.75 -18.72
N ALA A 11 16.54 -9.72 -18.59
CA ALA A 11 17.32 -10.87 -18.15
C ALA A 11 16.89 -11.36 -16.74
N GLU A 12 16.67 -10.44 -15.80
CA GLU A 12 16.16 -10.78 -14.46
C GLU A 12 14.77 -11.41 -14.51
N ARG A 13 13.87 -10.90 -15.36
CA ARG A 13 12.52 -11.44 -15.57
C ARG A 13 12.50 -12.83 -16.17
N THR A 14 13.42 -13.11 -17.06
CA THR A 14 13.49 -14.36 -17.83
C THR A 14 14.56 -15.33 -17.31
N GLN A 15 15.16 -15.04 -16.15
CA GLN A 15 16.23 -15.85 -15.54
C GLN A 15 17.49 -15.98 -16.42
N GLY A 16 17.81 -14.94 -17.19
CA GLY A 16 18.96 -14.88 -18.06
C GLY A 16 18.74 -15.36 -19.49
N ASP A 17 17.58 -15.96 -19.80
CA ASP A 17 17.25 -16.47 -21.13
C ASP A 17 16.11 -15.69 -21.77
N ILE A 18 16.40 -14.91 -22.81
CA ILE A 18 15.42 -14.09 -23.53
C ILE A 18 15.04 -14.79 -24.83
N TYR A 19 13.96 -15.56 -24.79
CA TYR A 19 13.40 -16.20 -25.99
C TYR A 19 12.19 -15.42 -26.48
N VAL A 20 12.34 -14.70 -27.60
CA VAL A 20 11.29 -13.86 -28.17
C VAL A 20 10.59 -14.61 -29.30
N GLY A 21 9.35 -15.01 -29.07
CA GLY A 21 8.49 -15.59 -30.09
C GLY A 21 7.87 -14.48 -30.95
N VAL A 22 8.30 -14.38 -32.20
CA VAL A 22 7.75 -13.43 -33.18
C VAL A 22 6.63 -14.10 -33.94
N VAL A 23 5.40 -13.81 -33.58
CA VAL A 23 4.21 -14.49 -34.08
C VAL A 23 3.27 -13.50 -34.79
N GLY A 24 2.21 -13.98 -35.39
CA GLY A 24 1.24 -13.15 -36.09
C GLY A 24 0.85 -13.72 -37.45
N PRO A 25 -0.04 -13.03 -38.19
CA PRO A 25 -0.44 -13.45 -39.53
C PRO A 25 0.74 -13.53 -40.49
N VAL A 26 0.63 -14.32 -41.56
CA VAL A 26 1.66 -14.38 -42.58
C VAL A 26 1.86 -13.01 -43.26
N ARG A 27 3.06 -12.75 -43.74
CA ARG A 27 3.41 -11.54 -44.53
C ARG A 27 3.32 -10.22 -43.76
N THR A 28 3.26 -10.21 -42.44
CA THR A 28 3.23 -8.99 -41.59
C THR A 28 4.60 -8.39 -41.29
N GLY A 29 5.69 -9.02 -41.74
CA GLY A 29 7.06 -8.53 -41.52
C GLY A 29 7.80 -9.19 -40.37
N LYS A 30 7.36 -10.36 -39.86
CA LYS A 30 8.02 -11.11 -38.77
C LYS A 30 9.50 -11.36 -39.02
N SER A 31 9.83 -12.02 -40.12
CA SER A 31 11.22 -12.35 -40.49
C SER A 31 12.07 -11.08 -40.72
N THR A 32 11.44 -10.00 -41.20
CA THR A 32 12.12 -8.70 -41.37
C THR A 32 12.45 -8.09 -39.99
N PHE A 33 11.52 -8.17 -39.05
CA PHE A 33 11.75 -7.73 -37.67
C PHE A 33 12.91 -8.50 -37.04
N ILE A 34 12.90 -9.82 -37.11
CA ILE A 34 13.97 -10.68 -36.58
C ILE A 34 15.32 -10.30 -37.16
N LYS A 35 15.40 -10.17 -38.51
CA LYS A 35 16.63 -9.77 -39.18
C LYS A 35 17.14 -8.43 -38.68
N ARG A 36 16.30 -7.41 -38.66
CA ARG A 36 16.67 -6.06 -38.20
C ARG A 36 17.09 -6.03 -36.76
N PHE A 37 16.36 -6.75 -35.90
CA PHE A 37 16.70 -6.89 -34.47
C PHE A 37 18.09 -7.52 -34.31
N MET A 38 18.37 -8.62 -35.00
CA MET A 38 19.65 -9.29 -34.94
C MET A 38 20.78 -8.38 -35.45
N ASP A 39 20.57 -7.68 -36.57
CA ASP A 39 21.54 -6.76 -37.15
C ASP A 39 21.91 -5.58 -36.25
N LEU A 40 20.91 -5.03 -35.52
CA LEU A 40 21.09 -3.86 -34.66
C LEU A 40 21.57 -4.21 -33.24
N MET A 41 21.00 -5.25 -32.63
CA MET A 41 21.13 -5.48 -31.18
C MET A 41 22.05 -6.68 -30.85
N VAL A 42 22.11 -7.70 -31.68
CA VAL A 42 22.79 -8.95 -31.33
C VAL A 42 24.15 -9.07 -32.04
N ILE A 43 24.16 -9.00 -33.37
CA ILE A 43 25.36 -9.21 -34.17
C ILE A 43 26.51 -8.25 -33.84
N PRO A 44 26.29 -6.96 -33.58
CA PRO A 44 27.36 -6.05 -33.18
C PRO A 44 28.06 -6.45 -31.87
N LYS A 45 27.34 -7.10 -30.96
CA LYS A 45 27.79 -7.48 -29.60
C LYS A 45 28.42 -8.88 -29.53
N ILE A 46 28.50 -9.60 -30.63
CA ILE A 46 29.20 -10.91 -30.72
C ILE A 46 30.70 -10.67 -30.88
N ASP A 47 31.50 -11.01 -29.88
CA ASP A 47 32.97 -10.85 -29.91
C ASP A 47 33.66 -11.85 -30.83
N ASN A 48 33.14 -13.07 -30.91
CA ASN A 48 33.74 -14.13 -31.71
C ASN A 48 33.37 -14.02 -33.20
N ALA A 49 34.35 -13.75 -34.06
CA ALA A 49 34.16 -13.56 -35.49
C ALA A 49 33.45 -14.74 -36.19
N TYR A 50 33.79 -15.99 -35.83
CA TYR A 50 33.14 -17.18 -36.36
C TYR A 50 31.67 -17.30 -35.96
N LYS A 51 31.36 -17.07 -34.68
CA LYS A 51 29.96 -17.04 -34.20
C LYS A 51 29.18 -15.92 -34.86
N LYS A 52 29.80 -14.77 -35.07
CA LYS A 52 29.19 -13.61 -35.75
C LYS A 52 28.84 -13.91 -37.21
N GLU A 53 29.72 -14.56 -37.95
CA GLU A 53 29.47 -14.94 -39.31
C GLU A 53 28.39 -16.01 -39.43
N ARG A 54 28.43 -17.03 -38.57
CA ARG A 54 27.40 -18.05 -38.48
C ARG A 54 26.02 -17.45 -38.14
N ALA A 55 25.95 -16.52 -37.16
CA ALA A 55 24.69 -15.84 -36.80
C ALA A 55 24.12 -15.03 -37.99
N LYS A 56 24.97 -14.45 -38.86
CA LYS A 56 24.53 -13.78 -40.09
C LYS A 56 23.97 -14.75 -41.13
N ASP A 57 24.59 -15.92 -41.28
CA ASP A 57 24.13 -16.95 -42.22
C ASP A 57 22.80 -17.58 -41.80
N GLU A 58 22.50 -17.59 -40.50
CA GLU A 58 21.27 -18.13 -39.93
C GLU A 58 20.08 -17.13 -39.97
N LEU A 59 20.32 -15.88 -40.41
CA LEU A 59 19.26 -14.88 -40.53
C LEU A 59 18.16 -15.32 -41.49
N PRO A 60 16.87 -15.05 -41.16
CA PRO A 60 15.80 -15.42 -42.06
C PRO A 60 15.83 -14.60 -43.35
N GLN A 61 15.51 -15.26 -44.46
CA GLN A 61 15.36 -14.58 -45.74
C GLN A 61 14.01 -13.86 -45.77
N SER A 62 14.05 -12.55 -45.86
CA SER A 62 12.86 -11.73 -46.07
C SER A 62 12.57 -11.52 -47.53
N GLY A 63 11.45 -12.03 -48.01
CA GLY A 63 11.00 -11.81 -49.40
C GLY A 63 9.96 -10.67 -49.46
N SER A 64 9.90 -9.99 -50.61
CA SER A 64 8.84 -9.02 -50.90
C SER A 64 7.59 -9.68 -51.52
N GLY A 65 6.41 -9.04 -51.47
CA GLY A 65 5.17 -9.50 -52.09
C GLY A 65 4.32 -10.45 -51.23
N LYS A 66 3.40 -11.17 -51.87
CA LYS A 66 2.35 -11.97 -51.21
C LYS A 66 2.73 -13.42 -50.94
N THR A 67 3.89 -13.93 -51.47
CA THR A 67 4.30 -15.33 -51.37
C THR A 67 4.89 -15.64 -50.01
N ILE A 68 4.47 -16.76 -49.39
CA ILE A 68 5.02 -17.29 -48.14
C ILE A 68 6.35 -18.01 -48.42
N HIS A 69 7.41 -17.67 -47.69
CA HIS A 69 8.74 -18.24 -47.83
C HIS A 69 9.13 -19.16 -46.66
N THR A 70 8.60 -18.90 -45.46
CA THR A 70 8.90 -19.71 -44.27
C THR A 70 7.95 -20.90 -44.21
N THR A 71 8.48 -22.09 -44.06
CA THR A 71 7.68 -23.33 -44.04
C THR A 71 7.62 -24.01 -42.67
N GLU A 72 8.53 -23.65 -41.76
CA GLU A 72 8.64 -24.23 -40.43
C GLU A 72 9.18 -23.19 -39.44
N PRO A 73 8.91 -23.32 -38.15
CA PRO A 73 9.52 -22.47 -37.11
C PRO A 73 11.04 -22.62 -37.09
N LYS A 74 11.74 -21.49 -36.98
CA LYS A 74 13.21 -21.46 -36.92
C LYS A 74 13.68 -20.66 -35.72
N PHE A 75 14.68 -21.20 -35.04
CA PHE A 75 15.39 -20.45 -34.01
C PHE A 75 16.49 -19.61 -34.69
N VAL A 76 16.55 -18.33 -34.33
CA VAL A 76 17.52 -17.38 -34.92
C VAL A 76 18.26 -16.67 -33.78
N PRO A 77 19.52 -16.91 -33.58
CA PRO A 77 20.31 -18.01 -34.17
C PRO A 77 19.90 -19.39 -33.60
N ASN A 78 20.35 -20.48 -34.21
CA ASN A 78 20.06 -21.84 -33.76
C ASN A 78 20.48 -22.11 -32.30
N GLU A 79 21.64 -21.59 -31.92
CA GLU A 79 22.13 -21.58 -30.53
C GLU A 79 21.95 -20.18 -29.96
N ALA A 80 21.42 -20.08 -28.74
CA ALA A 80 21.28 -18.80 -28.06
C ALA A 80 22.66 -18.12 -27.94
N VAL A 81 22.69 -16.81 -28.23
CA VAL A 81 23.93 -16.03 -28.17
C VAL A 81 23.97 -15.31 -26.83
N GLU A 82 25.03 -15.58 -26.06
CA GLU A 82 25.31 -14.81 -24.86
C GLU A 82 25.77 -13.41 -25.26
N ILE A 83 25.05 -12.41 -24.73
CA ILE A 83 25.39 -11.01 -24.90
C ILE A 83 25.87 -10.51 -23.54
N ALA A 84 27.06 -9.89 -23.50
CA ALA A 84 27.54 -9.16 -22.34
C ALA A 84 27.24 -7.67 -22.53
N LEU A 85 26.70 -7.03 -21.51
CA LEU A 85 26.54 -5.57 -21.44
C LEU A 85 27.78 -4.96 -20.76
N ASP A 86 27.95 -3.66 -20.95
CA ASP A 86 29.08 -2.91 -20.38
C ASP A 86 29.12 -2.99 -18.84
N ASP A 87 27.97 -3.22 -18.19
CA ASP A 87 27.81 -3.40 -16.75
C ASP A 87 28.15 -4.82 -16.25
N GLY A 88 28.67 -5.70 -17.10
CA GLY A 88 29.02 -7.08 -16.76
C GLY A 88 27.83 -8.04 -16.68
N ILE A 89 26.64 -7.61 -17.07
CA ILE A 89 25.43 -8.45 -17.13
C ILE A 89 25.48 -9.30 -18.39
N LYS A 90 25.25 -10.61 -18.21
CA LYS A 90 25.20 -11.58 -19.31
C LYS A 90 23.81 -12.16 -19.40
N PHE A 91 23.31 -12.28 -20.63
CA PHE A 91 22.06 -12.94 -20.94
C PHE A 91 22.11 -13.59 -22.31
N SER A 92 21.30 -14.62 -22.50
CA SER A 92 21.19 -15.33 -23.76
C SER A 92 19.99 -14.81 -24.54
N VAL A 93 20.19 -14.45 -25.81
CA VAL A 93 19.11 -14.01 -26.71
C VAL A 93 18.89 -15.02 -27.81
N ARG A 94 17.61 -15.30 -28.06
CA ARG A 94 17.16 -16.14 -29.14
C ARG A 94 15.83 -15.69 -29.65
N MET A 95 15.73 -15.44 -30.94
CA MET A 95 14.45 -15.15 -31.59
C MET A 95 13.87 -16.45 -32.15
N VAL A 96 12.55 -16.55 -32.16
CA VAL A 96 11.86 -17.68 -32.79
C VAL A 96 10.99 -17.14 -33.91
N ASP A 97 11.38 -17.44 -35.15
CA ASP A 97 10.58 -17.12 -36.33
C ASP A 97 9.57 -18.22 -36.59
N CYS A 98 8.33 -17.87 -36.89
CA CYS A 98 7.28 -18.80 -37.24
C CYS A 98 6.65 -18.45 -38.58
N VAL A 99 5.97 -19.43 -39.18
CA VAL A 99 5.20 -19.22 -40.41
C VAL A 99 4.14 -18.14 -40.20
N GLY A 100 3.35 -18.27 -39.14
CA GLY A 100 2.18 -17.43 -38.86
C GLY A 100 0.90 -18.03 -39.42
N TYR A 101 -0.22 -17.50 -38.96
CA TYR A 101 -1.54 -17.91 -39.45
C TYR A 101 -1.79 -17.40 -40.85
N ILE A 102 -2.38 -18.27 -41.71
CA ILE A 102 -2.70 -17.95 -43.07
C ILE A 102 -3.77 -16.87 -43.15
N VAL A 103 -3.63 -15.96 -44.12
CA VAL A 103 -4.60 -14.88 -44.39
C VAL A 103 -5.12 -15.00 -45.81
N LYS A 104 -6.31 -14.51 -46.05
CA LYS A 104 -6.89 -14.44 -47.42
C LYS A 104 -6.00 -13.54 -48.28
N GLY A 105 -5.78 -13.94 -49.52
CA GLY A 105 -4.91 -13.20 -50.45
C GLY A 105 -3.42 -13.46 -50.33
N ALA A 106 -2.94 -14.27 -49.38
CA ALA A 106 -1.57 -14.79 -49.39
C ALA A 106 -1.40 -15.86 -50.46
N ASN A 107 -0.18 -16.00 -51.00
CA ASN A 107 0.15 -16.99 -52.01
C ASN A 107 1.23 -17.97 -51.51
N GLY A 108 1.32 -19.19 -52.12
CA GLY A 108 2.40 -20.14 -51.89
C GLY A 108 2.04 -21.29 -50.94
N TYR A 109 0.78 -21.41 -50.51
CA TYR A 109 0.27 -22.53 -49.71
C TYR A 109 -0.64 -23.48 -50.51
N PHE A 110 -0.93 -23.16 -51.78
CA PHE A 110 -1.60 -24.03 -52.73
C PHE A 110 -0.62 -24.45 -53.84
N ASP A 111 -0.78 -25.68 -54.30
CA ASP A 111 -0.11 -26.23 -55.46
C ASP A 111 -1.18 -26.88 -56.33
N ASP A 112 -1.29 -26.44 -57.60
CA ASP A 112 -2.31 -26.92 -58.58
C ASP A 112 -3.76 -26.94 -58.05
N GLY A 113 -4.10 -26.01 -57.13
CA GLY A 113 -5.50 -25.88 -56.57
C GLY A 113 -5.77 -26.75 -55.36
N GLU A 114 -4.83 -27.54 -54.89
CA GLU A 114 -4.91 -28.29 -53.62
C GLU A 114 -3.97 -27.66 -52.56
N SER A 115 -4.33 -27.81 -51.28
CA SER A 115 -3.47 -27.36 -50.16
C SER A 115 -2.14 -28.13 -50.20
N LYS A 116 -1.02 -27.40 -50.24
CA LYS A 116 0.32 -27.97 -50.22
C LYS A 116 0.53 -28.81 -48.96
N LYS A 117 1.00 -30.05 -49.11
CA LYS A 117 1.34 -30.93 -47.99
C LYS A 117 2.79 -30.76 -47.59
N VAL A 118 3.07 -30.77 -46.29
CA VAL A 118 4.42 -30.61 -45.75
C VAL A 118 4.68 -31.62 -44.63
N HIS A 119 5.94 -32.07 -44.56
CA HIS A 119 6.44 -32.82 -43.41
C HIS A 119 6.73 -31.87 -42.24
N THR A 120 6.38 -32.29 -41.04
CA THR A 120 6.69 -31.55 -39.81
C THR A 120 7.38 -32.46 -38.80
N PRO A 121 8.21 -31.95 -37.89
CA PRO A 121 8.85 -32.77 -36.86
C PRO A 121 7.85 -33.43 -35.86
N TRP A 122 6.58 -33.09 -35.93
CA TRP A 122 5.57 -33.51 -34.94
C TRP A 122 4.67 -34.67 -35.41
N PHE A 123 4.72 -34.95 -36.74
CA PHE A 123 3.93 -36.04 -37.32
C PHE A 123 4.77 -36.88 -38.30
N ASP A 124 4.55 -38.17 -38.30
CA ASP A 124 5.23 -39.12 -39.22
C ASP A 124 4.59 -39.15 -40.63
N TYR A 125 3.57 -38.29 -40.85
CA TYR A 125 2.86 -38.17 -42.14
C TYR A 125 2.75 -36.70 -42.54
N GLU A 126 2.55 -36.48 -43.82
CA GLU A 126 2.36 -35.15 -44.39
C GLU A 126 1.00 -34.56 -44.00
N ILE A 127 1.00 -33.31 -43.53
CA ILE A 127 -0.19 -32.56 -43.20
C ILE A 127 -0.34 -31.32 -44.10
N PRO A 128 -1.57 -30.75 -44.24
CA PRO A 128 -1.76 -29.51 -44.97
C PRO A 128 -0.86 -28.41 -44.39
N PHE A 129 -0.34 -27.55 -45.29
CA PHE A 129 0.54 -26.45 -44.88
C PHE A 129 -0.11 -25.50 -43.86
N GLU A 130 -1.42 -25.28 -44.01
CA GLU A 130 -2.19 -24.45 -43.06
C GLU A 130 -2.16 -25.01 -41.63
N ASP A 131 -2.40 -26.33 -41.48
CA ASP A 131 -2.36 -27.02 -40.20
C ASP A 131 -0.93 -27.02 -39.63
N ALA A 132 0.08 -27.20 -40.46
CA ALA A 132 1.48 -27.15 -40.06
C ALA A 132 1.87 -25.75 -39.54
N ALA A 133 1.44 -24.71 -40.23
CA ALA A 133 1.68 -23.32 -39.86
C ALA A 133 1.03 -22.96 -38.54
N GLU A 134 -0.21 -23.43 -38.32
CA GLU A 134 -0.93 -23.25 -37.08
C GLU A 134 -0.26 -23.95 -35.89
N ILE A 135 0.01 -25.25 -35.99
CA ILE A 135 0.68 -26.03 -34.97
C ILE A 135 2.06 -25.47 -34.65
N GLY A 136 2.83 -25.09 -35.66
CA GLY A 136 4.15 -24.49 -35.48
C GLY A 136 4.07 -23.16 -34.74
N THR A 137 3.13 -22.29 -35.12
CA THR A 137 2.92 -21.00 -34.45
C THR A 137 2.51 -21.19 -32.99
N ARG A 138 1.57 -22.10 -32.73
CA ARG A 138 1.14 -22.44 -31.35
C ARG A 138 2.31 -22.94 -30.51
N LYS A 139 3.17 -23.84 -31.05
CA LYS A 139 4.34 -24.34 -30.30
C LYS A 139 5.35 -23.23 -30.00
N VAL A 140 5.56 -22.28 -30.90
CA VAL A 140 6.40 -21.11 -30.64
C VAL A 140 5.82 -20.30 -29.48
N ILE A 141 4.51 -20.09 -29.46
CA ILE A 141 3.82 -19.36 -28.41
C ILE A 141 3.94 -20.09 -27.06
N THR A 142 3.65 -21.40 -27.02
CA THR A 142 3.55 -22.14 -25.75
C THR A 142 4.89 -22.57 -25.21
N ASP A 143 5.73 -23.21 -26.04
CA ASP A 143 6.85 -24.00 -25.59
C ASP A 143 8.21 -23.29 -25.75
N HIS A 144 8.31 -22.36 -26.72
CA HIS A 144 9.61 -21.88 -27.18
C HIS A 144 9.90 -20.40 -26.96
N SER A 145 8.99 -19.67 -26.28
CA SER A 145 9.20 -18.24 -26.02
C SER A 145 8.92 -17.87 -24.56
N THR A 146 9.69 -16.91 -24.06
CA THR A 146 9.43 -16.26 -22.76
C THR A 146 8.59 -14.99 -22.93
N ILE A 147 8.71 -14.36 -24.11
CA ILE A 147 8.03 -13.13 -24.49
C ILE A 147 7.38 -13.32 -25.87
N GLY A 148 6.16 -12.83 -26.05
CA GLY A 148 5.47 -12.79 -27.32
C GLY A 148 5.57 -11.44 -28.02
N LEU A 149 5.86 -11.42 -29.31
CA LEU A 149 5.71 -10.26 -30.18
C LEU A 149 4.72 -10.60 -31.30
N VAL A 150 3.54 -9.99 -31.25
CA VAL A 150 2.55 -10.15 -32.34
C VAL A 150 2.79 -9.09 -33.40
N VAL A 151 3.28 -9.49 -34.56
CA VAL A 151 3.49 -8.57 -35.68
C VAL A 151 2.30 -8.60 -36.60
N THR A 152 1.59 -7.46 -36.70
CA THR A 152 0.49 -7.23 -37.63
C THR A 152 0.79 -6.05 -38.56
N THR A 153 -0.12 -5.67 -39.44
CA THR A 153 0.10 -4.60 -40.42
C THR A 153 -1.22 -3.88 -40.76
N ASP A 154 -1.10 -2.64 -41.20
CA ASP A 154 -2.18 -1.85 -41.79
C ASP A 154 -2.49 -2.23 -43.29
N GLY A 155 -1.76 -3.22 -43.82
CA GLY A 155 -1.84 -3.63 -45.23
C GLY A 155 -0.88 -2.91 -46.17
N SER A 156 -0.24 -1.81 -45.77
CA SER A 156 0.62 -0.96 -46.64
C SER A 156 1.84 -1.69 -47.15
N ILE A 157 2.35 -2.71 -46.45
CA ILE A 157 3.60 -3.40 -46.75
C ILE A 157 3.50 -4.50 -47.83
N THR A 158 2.30 -5.05 -48.07
CA THR A 158 2.12 -6.22 -48.95
C THR A 158 1.03 -6.05 -50.00
N GLY A 159 0.15 -5.06 -49.84
CA GLY A 159 -1.02 -4.89 -50.69
C GLY A 159 -2.11 -5.98 -50.48
N ILE A 160 -2.10 -6.67 -49.34
CA ILE A 160 -3.21 -7.47 -48.82
C ILE A 160 -4.02 -6.53 -47.96
N ASP A 161 -5.35 -6.55 -48.13
CA ASP A 161 -6.23 -5.64 -47.38
C ASP A 161 -6.18 -5.89 -45.87
N ARG A 162 -6.30 -4.85 -45.09
CA ARG A 162 -6.24 -4.93 -43.62
C ARG A 162 -7.26 -5.94 -43.05
N ASP A 163 -8.45 -5.98 -43.60
CA ASP A 163 -9.53 -6.86 -43.14
C ASP A 163 -9.22 -8.34 -43.26
N ASP A 164 -8.37 -8.72 -44.22
CA ASP A 164 -7.93 -10.11 -44.42
C ASP A 164 -7.01 -10.61 -43.28
N TYR A 165 -6.42 -9.70 -42.48
CA TYR A 165 -5.55 -10.05 -41.37
C TYR A 165 -6.32 -10.27 -40.04
N LEU A 166 -7.56 -9.77 -39.90
CA LEU A 166 -8.28 -9.70 -38.63
C LEU A 166 -8.46 -11.08 -37.98
N GLU A 167 -8.94 -12.07 -38.72
CA GLU A 167 -9.23 -13.41 -38.18
C GLU A 167 -7.95 -14.08 -37.64
N ALA A 168 -6.85 -14.01 -38.39
CA ALA A 168 -5.57 -14.57 -38.01
C ALA A 168 -4.94 -13.83 -36.82
N GLU A 169 -5.11 -12.52 -36.75
CA GLU A 169 -4.64 -11.67 -35.65
C GLU A 169 -5.38 -11.97 -34.35
N GLU A 170 -6.71 -12.01 -34.38
CA GLU A 170 -7.54 -12.35 -33.23
C GLU A 170 -7.18 -13.70 -32.64
N ARG A 171 -6.89 -14.67 -33.47
CA ARG A 171 -6.52 -16.03 -33.07
C ARG A 171 -5.19 -16.06 -32.33
N VAL A 172 -4.14 -15.39 -32.86
CA VAL A 172 -2.83 -15.28 -32.19
C VAL A 172 -2.96 -14.62 -30.82
N VAL A 173 -3.69 -13.51 -30.78
CA VAL A 173 -3.89 -12.75 -29.53
C VAL A 173 -4.67 -13.58 -28.49
N ALA A 174 -5.70 -14.30 -28.91
CA ALA A 174 -6.46 -15.18 -28.02
C ALA A 174 -5.60 -16.31 -27.43
N GLU A 175 -4.71 -16.91 -28.22
CA GLU A 175 -3.79 -17.94 -27.73
C GLU A 175 -2.79 -17.41 -26.73
N LEU A 176 -2.15 -16.26 -26.99
CA LEU A 176 -1.22 -15.63 -26.04
C LEU A 176 -1.90 -15.27 -24.70
N LYS A 177 -3.13 -14.75 -24.78
CA LYS A 177 -3.92 -14.45 -23.57
C LYS A 177 -4.29 -15.70 -22.78
N SER A 178 -4.60 -16.81 -23.47
CA SER A 178 -5.01 -18.05 -22.80
C SER A 178 -3.92 -18.67 -21.92
N ILE A 179 -2.65 -18.35 -22.18
CA ILE A 179 -1.49 -18.83 -21.42
C ILE A 179 -0.85 -17.77 -20.52
N ASP A 180 -1.48 -16.57 -20.45
CA ASP A 180 -1.01 -15.43 -19.66
C ASP A 180 0.45 -15.03 -19.93
N LYS A 181 0.90 -15.19 -21.18
CA LYS A 181 2.26 -14.83 -21.58
C LYS A 181 2.37 -13.32 -21.83
N PRO A 182 3.42 -12.64 -21.32
CA PRO A 182 3.62 -11.22 -21.62
C PRO A 182 3.87 -11.02 -23.10
N PHE A 183 3.10 -10.15 -23.74
CA PHE A 183 3.25 -9.82 -25.17
C PHE A 183 2.76 -8.42 -25.48
N ILE A 184 3.20 -7.90 -26.61
CA ILE A 184 2.70 -6.67 -27.21
C ILE A 184 2.46 -6.87 -28.71
N ILE A 185 1.73 -5.92 -29.30
CA ILE A 185 1.45 -5.92 -30.75
C ILE A 185 2.36 -4.89 -31.42
N VAL A 186 3.03 -5.32 -32.48
CA VAL A 186 3.78 -4.45 -33.40
C VAL A 186 2.91 -4.23 -34.62
N LEU A 187 2.48 -3.01 -34.84
CA LEU A 187 1.76 -2.58 -36.04
C LEU A 187 2.78 -2.08 -37.07
N ASN A 188 3.11 -2.94 -38.04
CA ASN A 188 4.07 -2.65 -39.09
C ASN A 188 3.40 -1.84 -40.21
N SER A 189 3.85 -0.62 -40.42
CA SER A 189 3.31 0.32 -41.42
C SER A 189 4.42 1.07 -42.12
N LEU A 190 4.24 1.32 -43.40
CA LEU A 190 5.10 2.24 -44.17
C LEU A 190 4.87 3.71 -43.79
N TYR A 191 3.74 3.98 -43.15
CA TYR A 191 3.30 5.33 -42.78
C TYR A 191 3.01 5.45 -41.26
N PRO A 192 4.02 5.29 -40.38
CA PRO A 192 3.83 5.21 -38.93
C PRO A 192 3.17 6.43 -38.29
N ARG A 193 3.15 7.57 -38.99
CA ARG A 193 2.62 8.86 -38.50
C ARG A 193 1.30 9.25 -39.16
N ALA A 194 0.76 8.44 -40.06
CA ALA A 194 -0.51 8.70 -40.68
C ALA A 194 -1.66 8.61 -39.66
N GLU A 195 -2.66 9.46 -39.80
CA GLU A 195 -3.83 9.51 -38.90
C GLU A 195 -4.55 8.16 -38.88
N GLU A 196 -4.75 7.55 -40.02
CA GLU A 196 -5.37 6.23 -40.19
C GLU A 196 -4.60 5.13 -39.43
N THR A 197 -3.25 5.19 -39.40
CA THR A 197 -2.43 4.23 -38.67
C THR A 197 -2.51 4.47 -37.14
N LEU A 198 -2.63 5.73 -36.72
CA LEU A 198 -2.83 6.08 -35.30
C LEU A 198 -4.20 5.64 -34.80
N ASP A 199 -5.26 5.83 -35.62
CA ASP A 199 -6.60 5.37 -35.31
C ASP A 199 -6.65 3.86 -35.21
N LEU A 200 -6.04 3.15 -36.16
CA LEU A 200 -5.94 1.69 -36.12
C LEU A 200 -5.22 1.19 -34.87
N LYS A 201 -4.15 1.87 -34.45
CA LYS A 201 -3.47 1.55 -33.20
C LYS A 201 -4.45 1.63 -32.00
N GLN A 202 -5.20 2.71 -31.89
CA GLN A 202 -6.16 2.90 -30.80
C GLN A 202 -7.27 1.83 -30.81
N GLU A 203 -7.77 1.51 -32.01
CA GLU A 203 -8.74 0.43 -32.17
C GLU A 203 -8.19 -0.90 -31.67
N LEU A 204 -6.95 -1.26 -32.04
CA LEU A 204 -6.31 -2.50 -31.60
C LEU A 204 -6.05 -2.53 -30.09
N GLU A 205 -5.61 -1.40 -29.51
CA GLU A 205 -5.41 -1.28 -28.06
C GLU A 205 -6.73 -1.47 -27.30
N ILE A 206 -7.83 -0.89 -27.77
CA ILE A 206 -9.16 -1.06 -27.16
C ILE A 206 -9.66 -2.51 -27.35
N ARG A 207 -9.56 -3.06 -28.57
CA ARG A 207 -10.04 -4.42 -28.90
C ARG A 207 -9.32 -5.50 -28.11
N TYR A 208 -8.00 -5.40 -28.03
CA TYR A 208 -7.17 -6.45 -27.42
C TYR A 208 -6.74 -6.15 -26.00
N GLY A 209 -6.87 -4.93 -25.52
CA GLY A 209 -6.45 -4.55 -24.16
C GLY A 209 -4.95 -4.72 -23.92
N VAL A 210 -4.09 -4.65 -24.95
CA VAL A 210 -2.64 -4.74 -24.89
C VAL A 210 -2.00 -3.59 -25.64
N PRO A 211 -0.78 -3.17 -25.25
CA PRO A 211 -0.09 -2.08 -25.92
C PRO A 211 0.20 -2.40 -27.40
N VAL A 212 0.05 -1.40 -28.24
CA VAL A 212 0.41 -1.47 -29.66
C VAL A 212 1.54 -0.48 -29.95
N GLN A 213 2.62 -0.98 -30.57
CA GLN A 213 3.72 -0.15 -31.04
C GLN A 213 3.69 -0.05 -32.55
N ILE A 214 3.46 1.15 -33.08
CA ILE A 214 3.59 1.41 -34.51
C ILE A 214 5.05 1.55 -34.85
N MET A 215 5.51 0.92 -35.91
CA MET A 215 6.84 1.10 -36.48
C MET A 215 6.92 0.71 -37.96
N ASP A 216 7.84 1.29 -38.70
CA ASP A 216 8.33 0.75 -39.96
C ASP A 216 9.43 -0.25 -39.64
N VAL A 217 9.07 -1.51 -39.64
CA VAL A 217 9.99 -2.61 -39.26
C VAL A 217 11.23 -2.67 -40.15
N ALA A 218 11.12 -2.31 -41.43
CA ALA A 218 12.26 -2.32 -42.35
C ALA A 218 13.28 -1.22 -42.02
N ASN A 219 12.84 -0.10 -41.48
CA ASN A 219 13.66 1.07 -41.15
C ASN A 219 13.80 1.32 -39.65
N MET A 220 13.40 0.37 -38.78
CA MET A 220 13.50 0.53 -37.32
C MET A 220 14.95 0.74 -36.86
N ASN A 221 15.11 1.45 -35.80
CA ASN A 221 16.36 1.77 -35.11
C ASN A 221 16.41 1.21 -33.68
N GLU A 222 17.53 1.40 -32.96
CA GLU A 222 17.73 0.90 -31.60
C GLU A 222 16.74 1.51 -30.60
N ASN A 223 16.34 2.78 -30.75
CA ASN A 223 15.37 3.41 -29.85
C ASN A 223 13.98 2.79 -30.00
N ASP A 224 13.57 2.46 -31.24
CA ASP A 224 12.29 1.78 -31.48
C ASP A 224 12.25 0.42 -30.78
N ILE A 225 13.37 -0.29 -30.76
CA ILE A 225 13.52 -1.59 -30.08
C ILE A 225 13.49 -1.40 -28.56
N ASN A 226 14.20 -0.42 -28.03
CA ASN A 226 14.23 -0.12 -26.60
C ASN A 226 12.82 0.27 -26.07
N ASP A 227 12.11 1.11 -26.81
CA ASP A 227 10.72 1.48 -26.48
C ASP A 227 9.80 0.26 -26.51
N LEU A 228 9.99 -0.63 -27.48
CA LEU A 228 9.24 -1.88 -27.59
C LEU A 228 9.45 -2.75 -26.35
N PHE A 229 10.69 -3.02 -25.96
CA PHE A 229 10.98 -3.86 -24.80
C PHE A 229 10.59 -3.22 -23.48
N THR A 230 10.66 -1.90 -23.37
CA THR A 230 10.12 -1.18 -22.19
C THR A 230 8.63 -1.42 -22.04
N LYS A 231 7.87 -1.42 -23.14
CA LYS A 231 6.44 -1.74 -23.11
C LYS A 231 6.19 -3.20 -22.77
N VAL A 232 7.00 -4.13 -23.31
CA VAL A 232 6.92 -5.55 -22.97
C VAL A 232 7.13 -5.79 -21.48
N LEU A 233 8.13 -5.14 -20.88
CA LEU A 233 8.41 -5.27 -19.44
C LEU A 233 7.23 -4.86 -18.57
N LYS A 234 6.45 -3.87 -19.01
CA LYS A 234 5.24 -3.44 -18.31
C LYS A 234 4.09 -4.44 -18.41
N GLU A 235 4.13 -5.38 -19.34
CA GLU A 235 3.16 -6.47 -19.46
C GLU A 235 3.49 -7.68 -18.56
N PHE A 236 4.67 -7.70 -17.93
CA PHE A 236 4.98 -8.73 -16.96
C PHE A 236 4.14 -8.57 -15.68
N PRO A 237 3.86 -9.69 -14.98
CA PRO A 237 3.12 -9.63 -13.72
C PRO A 237 3.90 -8.86 -12.65
N VAL A 238 3.16 -8.14 -11.80
CA VAL A 238 3.72 -7.56 -10.58
C VAL A 238 4.00 -8.69 -9.60
N LYS A 239 5.20 -8.71 -9.01
CA LYS A 239 5.57 -9.66 -7.96
C LYS A 239 5.31 -9.12 -6.57
N GLU A 240 5.58 -7.83 -6.38
CA GLU A 240 5.47 -7.18 -5.07
C GLU A 240 5.07 -5.71 -5.21
N ILE A 241 4.15 -5.26 -4.36
CA ILE A 241 3.77 -3.86 -4.25
C ILE A 241 4.08 -3.41 -2.83
N ASN A 242 5.01 -2.47 -2.71
CA ASN A 242 5.37 -1.83 -1.45
C ASN A 242 4.58 -0.53 -1.29
N ILE A 243 3.82 -0.39 -0.23
CA ILE A 243 3.03 0.80 0.05
C ILE A 243 3.71 1.63 1.14
N ASP A 244 4.17 2.83 0.78
CA ASP A 244 4.74 3.79 1.72
C ASP A 244 3.64 4.74 2.20
N MET A 245 3.32 4.65 3.49
CA MET A 245 2.39 5.55 4.19
C MET A 245 3.09 6.34 5.29
N PRO A 246 2.56 7.50 5.70
CA PRO A 246 3.05 8.19 6.89
C PRO A 246 2.98 7.30 8.14
N LYS A 247 4.09 7.20 8.89
CA LYS A 247 4.22 6.31 10.06
C LYS A 247 3.17 6.53 11.14
N TRP A 248 2.60 7.72 11.24
CA TRP A 248 1.55 8.00 12.21
C TRP A 248 0.23 7.26 11.89
N ILE A 249 -0.08 7.01 10.60
CA ILE A 249 -1.24 6.21 10.19
C ILE A 249 -1.07 4.76 10.65
N GLU A 250 0.14 4.21 10.61
CA GLU A 250 0.43 2.86 11.09
C GLU A 250 0.15 2.70 12.60
N LYS A 251 0.31 3.79 13.38
CA LYS A 251 0.08 3.81 14.82
C LYS A 251 -1.39 3.90 15.24
N LEU A 252 -2.29 4.24 14.30
CA LEU A 252 -3.73 4.27 14.57
C LEU A 252 -4.24 2.85 14.85
N GLU A 253 -5.29 2.77 15.66
CA GLU A 253 -5.99 1.52 15.91
C GLU A 253 -6.50 0.90 14.59
N PRO A 254 -6.50 -0.43 14.43
CA PRO A 254 -6.96 -1.09 13.21
C PRO A 254 -8.41 -0.74 12.82
N SER A 255 -9.25 -0.46 13.81
CA SER A 255 -10.66 -0.06 13.65
C SER A 255 -10.84 1.41 13.29
N HIS A 256 -9.77 2.22 13.34
CA HIS A 256 -9.85 3.65 13.04
C HIS A 256 -10.22 3.85 11.56
N TRP A 257 -11.20 4.72 11.29
CA TRP A 257 -11.76 4.92 9.96
C TRP A 257 -10.71 5.22 8.88
N LEU A 258 -9.71 6.07 9.17
CA LEU A 258 -8.68 6.42 8.21
C LEU A 258 -7.81 5.21 7.85
N LYS A 259 -7.34 4.46 8.85
CA LYS A 259 -6.52 3.26 8.63
C LYS A 259 -7.29 2.18 7.90
N SER A 260 -8.55 1.95 8.24
CA SER A 260 -9.43 1.00 7.55
C SER A 260 -9.58 1.36 6.08
N ASN A 261 -9.86 2.63 5.77
CA ASN A 261 -10.01 3.09 4.39
C ASN A 261 -8.72 2.91 3.56
N PHE A 262 -7.53 3.24 4.12
CA PHE A 262 -6.26 2.96 3.45
C PHE A 262 -6.06 1.47 3.19
N ILE A 263 -6.37 0.62 4.17
CA ILE A 263 -6.28 -0.84 4.01
C ILE A 263 -7.24 -1.34 2.92
N ASP A 264 -8.44 -0.79 2.83
CA ASP A 264 -9.42 -1.21 1.84
C ASP A 264 -9.03 -0.78 0.42
N ILE A 265 -8.44 0.40 0.24
CA ILE A 265 -7.81 0.81 -1.03
C ILE A 265 -6.69 -0.17 -1.41
N VAL A 266 -5.79 -0.50 -0.49
CA VAL A 266 -4.68 -1.44 -0.75
C VAL A 266 -5.21 -2.81 -1.14
N LYS A 267 -6.24 -3.31 -0.46
CA LYS A 267 -6.89 -4.59 -0.82
C LYS A 267 -7.53 -4.56 -2.20
N ASP A 268 -8.17 -3.45 -2.55
CA ASP A 268 -8.77 -3.27 -3.87
C ASP A 268 -7.70 -3.20 -4.96
N MET A 269 -6.60 -2.47 -4.72
CA MET A 269 -5.42 -2.46 -5.60
C MET A 269 -4.89 -3.87 -5.83
N CYS A 270 -4.68 -4.66 -4.76
CA CYS A 270 -4.15 -6.02 -4.88
C CYS A 270 -5.06 -6.98 -5.66
N LYS A 271 -6.37 -6.73 -5.70
CA LYS A 271 -7.31 -7.54 -6.49
C LYS A 271 -7.30 -7.20 -7.97
N ASN A 272 -7.07 -5.93 -8.31
CA ASN A 272 -7.22 -5.41 -9.66
C ASN A 272 -5.90 -5.29 -10.43
N ILE A 273 -4.76 -5.36 -9.74
CA ILE A 273 -3.44 -5.32 -10.35
C ILE A 273 -2.96 -6.73 -10.66
N SER A 274 -2.70 -6.98 -11.93
CA SER A 274 -2.02 -8.20 -12.39
C SER A 274 -0.68 -7.88 -13.06
N LYS A 275 -0.60 -6.77 -13.80
CA LYS A 275 0.56 -6.35 -14.57
C LYS A 275 1.12 -5.02 -14.07
N ILE A 276 2.39 -4.77 -14.35
CA ILE A 276 3.07 -3.53 -13.93
C ILE A 276 2.34 -2.28 -14.44
N ARG A 277 1.81 -2.31 -15.69
CA ARG A 277 1.07 -1.17 -16.25
C ARG A 277 -0.19 -0.82 -15.45
N ASP A 278 -0.88 -1.84 -14.91
CA ASP A 278 -2.16 -1.67 -14.22
C ASP A 278 -2.03 -0.78 -12.98
N VAL A 279 -0.82 -0.76 -12.36
CA VAL A 279 -0.56 0.04 -11.17
C VAL A 279 -0.80 1.52 -11.43
N LYS A 280 -0.29 2.04 -12.56
CA LYS A 280 -0.41 3.47 -12.88
C LYS A 280 -1.86 3.85 -13.20
N ASP A 281 -2.55 3.01 -13.96
CA ASP A 281 -3.92 3.27 -14.40
C ASP A 281 -4.86 3.26 -13.19
N LEU A 282 -4.68 2.29 -12.28
CA LEU A 282 -5.50 2.16 -11.09
C LEU A 282 -5.29 3.31 -10.10
N LEU A 283 -4.03 3.73 -9.87
CA LEU A 283 -3.75 4.85 -8.96
C LEU A 283 -4.46 6.14 -9.36
N SER A 284 -4.66 6.37 -10.66
CA SER A 284 -5.37 7.54 -11.17
C SER A 284 -6.89 7.52 -10.88
N THR A 285 -7.44 6.37 -10.50
CA THR A 285 -8.89 6.21 -10.23
C THR A 285 -9.25 6.51 -8.78
N TYR A 286 -8.29 6.49 -7.85
CA TYR A 286 -8.54 6.77 -6.44
C TYR A 286 -8.54 8.29 -6.18
N GLY A 287 -9.72 8.86 -5.98
CA GLY A 287 -9.97 10.28 -5.67
C GLY A 287 -10.74 10.46 -4.36
N GLU A 288 -10.39 9.70 -3.31
CA GLU A 288 -11.09 9.75 -2.03
C GLU A 288 -10.88 11.08 -1.28
N ASP A 289 -11.85 11.46 -0.43
CA ASP A 289 -11.79 12.75 0.29
C ASP A 289 -10.61 12.86 1.27
N PHE A 290 -10.10 11.73 1.74
CA PHE A 290 -8.96 11.67 2.68
C PHE A 290 -7.61 11.44 1.99
N LEU A 291 -7.58 10.92 0.76
CA LEU A 291 -6.35 10.62 0.02
C LEU A 291 -5.87 11.86 -0.74
N GLY A 292 -4.65 12.28 -0.46
CA GLY A 292 -4.03 13.44 -1.13
C GLY A 292 -3.27 13.05 -2.38
N VAL A 293 -2.26 12.22 -2.22
CA VAL A 293 -1.39 11.77 -3.31
C VAL A 293 -1.24 10.26 -3.24
N ALA A 294 -1.41 9.61 -4.39
CA ALA A 294 -1.07 8.21 -4.61
C ALA A 294 -0.23 8.14 -5.90
N ASP A 295 1.08 8.05 -5.75
CA ASP A 295 2.02 8.06 -6.87
C ASP A 295 3.03 6.91 -6.77
N ILE A 296 3.54 6.49 -7.92
CA ILE A 296 4.64 5.54 -8.00
C ILE A 296 5.94 6.28 -7.65
N SER A 297 6.55 5.94 -6.53
CA SER A 297 7.83 6.51 -6.11
C SER A 297 9.02 5.76 -6.73
N GLU A 298 8.88 4.47 -6.98
CA GLU A 298 9.91 3.61 -7.55
C GLU A 298 9.26 2.45 -8.31
N MET A 299 9.83 2.09 -9.45
CA MET A 299 9.39 0.95 -10.24
C MET A 299 10.61 0.20 -10.73
N ASN A 300 10.79 -1.02 -10.28
CA ASN A 300 11.83 -1.91 -10.76
C ASN A 300 11.20 -2.94 -11.71
N LEU A 301 11.47 -2.77 -13.00
CA LEU A 301 10.92 -3.62 -14.05
C LEU A 301 11.55 -5.02 -14.04
N GLY A 302 12.82 -5.13 -13.62
CA GLY A 302 13.58 -6.37 -13.62
C GLY A 302 13.11 -7.35 -12.55
N ASP A 303 12.95 -6.92 -11.32
CA ASP A 303 12.47 -7.77 -10.23
C ASP A 303 10.95 -7.78 -10.09
N GLY A 304 10.25 -6.82 -10.70
CA GLY A 304 8.79 -6.72 -10.69
C GLY A 304 8.22 -6.11 -9.45
N THR A 305 9.00 -5.30 -8.78
CA THR A 305 8.57 -4.58 -7.60
C THR A 305 8.13 -3.16 -7.94
N VAL A 306 7.06 -2.72 -7.32
CA VAL A 306 6.55 -1.35 -7.45
C VAL A 306 6.37 -0.76 -6.06
N ARG A 307 6.91 0.44 -5.85
CA ARG A 307 6.72 1.19 -4.62
C ARG A 307 5.75 2.34 -4.86
N VAL A 308 4.64 2.31 -4.13
CA VAL A 308 3.59 3.33 -4.21
C VAL A 308 3.62 4.15 -2.94
N LYS A 309 3.75 5.46 -3.08
CA LYS A 309 3.64 6.41 -1.98
C LYS A 309 2.21 6.91 -1.87
N MET A 310 1.58 6.68 -0.73
CA MET A 310 0.23 7.15 -0.43
C MET A 310 0.28 8.14 0.74
N THR A 311 -0.23 9.35 0.52
CA THR A 311 -0.28 10.38 1.57
C THR A 311 -1.70 10.91 1.73
N PRO A 312 -2.15 11.19 2.97
CA PRO A 312 -3.44 11.83 3.20
C PRO A 312 -3.44 13.27 2.72
N LYS A 313 -4.62 13.85 2.51
CA LYS A 313 -4.76 15.28 2.24
C LYS A 313 -4.24 16.12 3.39
N ASN A 314 -3.81 17.33 3.05
CA ASN A 314 -3.39 18.31 4.06
C ASN A 314 -4.52 18.55 5.06
N GLY A 315 -4.16 18.68 6.35
CA GLY A 315 -5.11 18.89 7.44
C GLY A 315 -5.68 17.60 8.06
N ILE A 316 -5.66 16.45 7.38
CA ILE A 316 -6.15 15.19 7.94
C ILE A 316 -5.39 14.80 9.23
N PHE A 317 -4.08 15.05 9.28
CA PHE A 317 -3.28 14.81 10.48
C PHE A 317 -3.84 15.55 11.70
N TYR A 318 -4.09 16.85 11.56
CA TYR A 318 -4.63 17.68 12.66
C TYR A 318 -6.06 17.25 13.04
N LYS A 319 -6.88 16.92 12.03
CA LYS A 319 -8.23 16.37 12.27
C LYS A 319 -8.19 15.12 13.15
N ILE A 320 -7.28 14.19 12.86
CA ILE A 320 -7.13 12.96 13.65
C ILE A 320 -6.64 13.26 15.07
N ILE A 321 -5.68 14.16 15.23
CA ILE A 321 -5.25 14.57 16.58
C ILE A 321 -6.39 15.26 17.34
N SER A 322 -7.18 16.11 16.66
CA SER A 322 -8.36 16.74 17.25
C SER A 322 -9.38 15.70 17.74
N GLU A 323 -9.68 14.68 16.95
CA GLU A 323 -10.56 13.57 17.32
C GLU A 323 -10.02 12.79 18.54
N MET A 324 -8.70 12.64 18.68
CA MET A 324 -8.08 11.92 19.80
C MET A 324 -8.03 12.73 21.10
N CYS A 325 -7.92 14.05 21.01
CA CYS A 325 -7.75 14.95 22.15
C CYS A 325 -9.03 15.66 22.57
N ASP A 326 -10.11 15.55 21.77
CA ASP A 326 -11.37 16.29 21.92
C ASP A 326 -11.15 17.83 21.94
N GLU A 327 -10.14 18.28 21.16
CA GLU A 327 -9.76 19.69 21.00
C GLU A 327 -9.61 20.04 19.52
N GLU A 328 -9.96 21.25 19.12
CA GLU A 328 -9.85 21.70 17.73
C GLU A 328 -8.43 22.14 17.42
N LEU A 329 -7.76 21.44 16.50
CA LEU A 329 -6.41 21.73 16.03
C LEU A 329 -6.43 21.95 14.52
N ASN A 330 -5.84 23.04 14.07
CA ASN A 330 -5.83 23.42 12.66
C ASN A 330 -4.43 23.40 12.04
N ASP A 331 -3.40 23.67 12.84
CA ASP A 331 -2.03 23.80 12.38
C ASP A 331 -0.97 23.38 13.43
N GLU A 332 0.31 23.56 13.08
CA GLU A 332 1.43 23.26 13.96
C GLU A 332 1.45 24.10 15.23
N SER A 333 0.94 25.34 15.19
CA SER A 333 0.93 26.23 16.34
C SER A 333 -0.02 25.71 17.43
N ASP A 334 -1.21 25.28 17.01
CA ASP A 334 -2.21 24.69 17.92
C ASP A 334 -1.64 23.40 18.56
N LEU A 335 -0.99 22.54 17.76
CA LEU A 335 -0.36 21.33 18.25
C LEU A 335 0.75 21.61 19.26
N ILE A 336 1.59 22.61 19.01
CA ILE A 336 2.65 23.03 19.94
C ILE A 336 2.05 23.56 21.25
N ALA A 337 0.96 24.34 21.16
CA ALA A 337 0.27 24.85 22.33
C ALA A 337 -0.28 23.69 23.18
N LEU A 338 -0.99 22.75 22.56
CA LEU A 338 -1.52 21.55 23.23
C LEU A 338 -0.41 20.74 23.88
N ILE A 339 0.70 20.49 23.21
CA ILE A 339 1.84 19.74 23.78
C ILE A 339 2.41 20.45 25.01
N LYS A 340 2.52 21.80 25.00
CA LYS A 340 2.99 22.56 26.15
C LYS A 340 2.04 22.44 27.34
N ASP A 341 0.74 22.53 27.09
CA ASP A 341 -0.27 22.44 28.16
C ASP A 341 -0.34 21.02 28.74
N LEU A 342 -0.30 19.98 27.87
CA LEU A 342 -0.20 18.59 28.31
C LEU A 342 1.08 18.32 29.10
N HIS A 343 2.22 18.88 28.68
CA HIS A 343 3.49 18.73 29.42
C HIS A 343 3.38 19.36 30.80
N LYS A 344 2.81 20.57 30.90
CA LYS A 344 2.59 21.24 32.19
C LYS A 344 1.64 20.43 33.06
N ALA A 345 0.50 20.00 32.53
CA ALA A 345 -0.47 19.17 33.27
C ALA A 345 0.17 17.84 33.73
N LYS A 346 0.93 17.18 32.86
CA LYS A 346 1.66 15.97 33.22
C LYS A 346 2.68 16.20 34.31
N SER A 347 3.47 17.28 34.22
CA SER A 347 4.47 17.62 35.24
C SER A 347 3.84 17.84 36.61
N GLU A 348 2.67 18.48 36.68
CA GLU A 348 1.94 18.64 37.95
C GLU A 348 1.29 17.32 38.42
N TYR A 349 0.77 16.51 37.51
CA TYR A 349 0.22 15.20 37.81
C TYR A 349 1.29 14.25 38.35
N ASP A 350 2.47 14.20 37.73
CA ASP A 350 3.59 13.31 38.12
C ASP A 350 4.03 13.58 39.58
N LYS A 351 3.89 14.81 40.07
CA LYS A 351 4.18 15.16 41.49
C LYS A 351 3.23 14.50 42.48
N VAL A 352 2.00 14.24 42.08
CA VAL A 352 0.92 13.74 42.97
C VAL A 352 0.48 12.31 42.64
N ALA A 353 0.96 11.74 41.52
CA ALA A 353 0.49 10.46 40.97
C ALA A 353 0.66 9.30 41.98
N GLU A 354 1.80 9.22 42.66
CA GLU A 354 2.06 8.17 43.64
C GLU A 354 1.11 8.30 44.86
N ALA A 355 0.89 9.52 45.33
CA ALA A 355 -0.03 9.76 46.44
C ALA A 355 -1.48 9.44 46.06
N ILE A 356 -1.90 9.74 44.83
CA ILE A 356 -3.24 9.40 44.32
C ILE A 356 -3.41 7.87 44.26
N ASN A 357 -2.42 7.13 43.75
CA ASN A 357 -2.48 5.67 43.72
C ASN A 357 -2.53 5.08 45.14
N SER A 358 -1.71 5.60 46.05
CA SER A 358 -1.71 5.18 47.44
C SER A 358 -3.10 5.41 48.11
N VAL A 359 -3.71 6.57 47.84
CA VAL A 359 -5.10 6.86 48.34
C VAL A 359 -6.11 5.87 47.80
N LYS A 360 -6.03 5.49 46.55
CA LYS A 360 -6.96 4.50 45.95
C LYS A 360 -6.85 3.14 46.62
N GLU A 361 -5.65 2.71 46.97
CA GLU A 361 -5.37 1.41 47.58
C GLU A 361 -5.58 1.37 49.08
N THR A 362 -5.06 2.36 49.80
CA THR A 362 -5.00 2.35 51.27
C THR A 362 -5.93 3.35 51.96
N GLY A 363 -6.52 4.26 51.20
CA GLY A 363 -7.32 5.38 51.74
C GLY A 363 -6.48 6.59 52.15
N TYR A 364 -5.12 6.53 52.06
CA TYR A 364 -4.23 7.63 52.43
C TYR A 364 -3.06 7.76 51.51
N GLY A 365 -2.73 8.99 51.09
CA GLY A 365 -1.60 9.31 50.24
C GLY A 365 -0.85 10.55 50.73
N LEU A 366 0.48 10.54 50.53
CA LEU A 366 1.37 11.60 50.94
C LEU A 366 2.19 12.08 49.73
N VAL A 367 2.19 13.40 49.50
CA VAL A 367 3.14 14.05 48.62
C VAL A 367 4.24 14.68 49.43
N ALA A 368 5.46 14.15 49.27
CA ALA A 368 6.61 14.70 49.96
C ALA A 368 7.01 16.06 49.35
N PRO A 369 7.49 17.00 50.17
CA PRO A 369 7.95 18.30 49.66
C PRO A 369 9.18 18.20 48.79
N GLN A 370 9.28 19.04 47.77
CA GLN A 370 10.46 19.16 46.95
C GLN A 370 11.53 20.02 47.65
N LEU A 371 12.80 19.82 47.27
CA LEU A 371 13.90 20.62 47.80
C LEU A 371 13.72 22.13 47.63
N SER A 372 13.07 22.53 46.53
CA SER A 372 12.76 23.93 46.21
C SER A 372 11.69 24.55 47.15
N GLU A 373 10.90 23.74 47.85
CA GLU A 373 9.86 24.14 48.77
C GLU A 373 10.36 24.21 50.23
N MET A 374 11.56 23.71 50.48
CA MET A 374 12.15 23.69 51.80
C MET A 374 12.69 25.07 52.23
N LYS A 375 12.30 25.51 53.38
CA LYS A 375 12.78 26.72 54.01
C LYS A 375 13.77 26.33 55.12
N PHE A 376 15.00 26.80 55.02
CA PHE A 376 16.05 26.54 55.98
C PHE A 376 16.13 27.72 56.97
N GLU A 377 16.12 27.44 58.28
CA GLU A 377 16.30 28.43 59.34
C GLU A 377 17.80 28.61 59.60
N LYS A 378 18.16 29.73 60.25
CA LYS A 378 19.57 29.95 60.63
C LYS A 378 19.98 28.88 61.65
N PRO A 379 21.23 28.36 61.54
CA PRO A 379 21.73 27.46 62.55
C PRO A 379 21.73 28.08 63.93
N ASP A 380 21.30 27.31 64.93
CA ASP A 380 21.27 27.71 66.33
C ASP A 380 22.18 26.77 67.16
N ILE A 381 22.71 27.29 68.27
CA ILE A 381 23.56 26.52 69.14
C ILE A 381 22.83 26.29 70.43
N ASP A 382 22.56 25.03 70.78
CA ASP A 382 21.90 24.62 72.00
C ASP A 382 22.87 23.91 72.93
N LYS A 383 22.78 24.19 74.23
CA LYS A 383 23.62 23.58 75.27
C LYS A 383 22.90 22.39 75.88
N GLN A 384 23.40 21.19 75.65
CA GLN A 384 22.90 19.95 76.22
C GLN A 384 23.90 19.44 77.29
N GLY A 385 23.66 19.79 78.55
CA GLY A 385 24.56 19.46 79.67
C GLY A 385 25.90 20.14 79.53
N SER A 386 27.00 19.38 79.34
CA SER A 386 28.36 19.89 79.15
C SER A 386 28.78 20.02 77.67
N LYS A 387 27.85 19.69 76.70
CA LYS A 387 28.15 19.73 75.26
C LYS A 387 27.32 20.79 74.53
N TYR A 388 27.86 21.37 73.48
CA TYR A 388 27.16 22.27 72.59
C TYR A 388 26.81 21.51 71.29
N VAL A 389 25.56 21.64 70.87
CA VAL A 389 25.02 21.00 69.64
C VAL A 389 24.54 22.08 68.71
N VAL A 390 24.93 21.99 67.43
CA VAL A 390 24.40 22.89 66.41
C VAL A 390 23.09 22.28 65.90
N LYS A 391 22.03 23.05 66.04
CA LYS A 391 20.69 22.69 65.52
C LYS A 391 20.45 23.33 64.16
N LEU A 392 20.15 22.47 63.17
CA LEU A 392 19.70 22.89 61.84
C LEU A 392 18.20 22.60 61.77
N LYS A 393 17.42 23.64 61.48
CA LYS A 393 15.97 23.49 61.26
C LYS A 393 15.59 23.75 59.84
N ALA A 394 14.75 22.91 59.28
CA ALA A 394 14.13 23.09 57.99
C ALA A 394 12.60 22.89 58.12
N SER A 395 11.82 23.61 57.35
CA SER A 395 10.37 23.43 57.23
C SER A 395 9.99 23.31 55.75
N ALA A 396 9.02 22.47 55.47
CA ALA A 396 8.52 22.27 54.13
C ALA A 396 7.02 21.88 54.19
N PRO A 397 6.21 22.32 53.23
CA PRO A 397 4.82 21.89 53.17
C PRO A 397 4.75 20.44 52.65
N SER A 398 3.84 19.65 53.18
CA SER A 398 3.43 18.34 52.62
C SER A 398 1.97 18.34 52.26
N LEU A 399 1.58 17.58 51.23
CA LEU A 399 0.18 17.40 50.88
C LEU A 399 -0.26 16.00 51.35
N HIS A 400 -1.39 15.97 52.03
CA HIS A 400 -2.01 14.73 52.52
C HIS A 400 -3.36 14.55 51.84
N LEU A 401 -3.54 13.45 51.16
CA LEU A 401 -4.76 13.05 50.49
C LEU A 401 -5.42 11.94 51.30
N ILE A 402 -6.71 12.12 51.63
CA ILE A 402 -7.46 11.18 52.43
C ILE A 402 -8.75 10.81 51.71
N LYS A 403 -9.02 9.53 51.56
CA LYS A 403 -10.26 9.00 51.03
C LYS A 403 -11.26 8.91 52.18
N ALA A 404 -12.42 9.58 52.05
CA ALA A 404 -13.50 9.53 53.00
C ALA A 404 -14.79 9.09 52.30
N ASP A 405 -15.52 8.18 52.91
CA ASP A 405 -16.81 7.74 52.41
C ASP A 405 -17.90 8.69 52.89
N ILE A 406 -18.62 9.30 51.97
CA ILE A 406 -19.68 10.26 52.23
C ILE A 406 -21.02 9.61 51.94
N GLN A 407 -21.92 9.66 52.94
CA GLN A 407 -23.27 9.14 52.82
C GLN A 407 -24.27 10.29 52.73
N THR A 408 -25.27 10.14 51.87
CA THR A 408 -26.40 11.08 51.81
C THR A 408 -27.71 10.33 51.81
N GLU A 409 -28.67 10.86 52.49
CA GLU A 409 -30.05 10.40 52.46
C GLU A 409 -30.89 11.45 51.76
N ILE A 410 -31.71 11.00 50.83
CA ILE A 410 -32.70 11.83 50.16
C ILE A 410 -34.07 11.24 50.45
N CYS A 411 -35.02 12.09 50.86
CA CYS A 411 -36.40 11.72 51.10
C CYS A 411 -37.25 12.32 49.98
N PRO A 412 -37.35 11.67 48.82
CA PRO A 412 -38.00 12.25 47.64
C PRO A 412 -39.52 12.28 47.75
N ILE A 413 -40.10 11.62 48.76
CA ILE A 413 -41.55 11.45 48.88
C ILE A 413 -41.98 11.78 50.29
N MET A 414 -42.94 12.68 50.39
CA MET A 414 -43.71 12.90 51.61
C MET A 414 -45.21 12.76 51.29
N GLY A 415 -45.89 11.79 51.91
CA GLY A 415 -47.28 11.51 51.65
C GLY A 415 -47.91 10.79 52.85
N THR A 416 -49.17 10.38 52.71
CA THR A 416 -49.85 9.54 53.69
C THR A 416 -49.20 8.12 53.72
N GLU A 417 -49.39 7.41 54.83
CA GLU A 417 -48.83 6.09 55.08
C GLU A 417 -49.12 5.12 53.90
N LYS A 418 -50.35 5.14 53.39
CA LYS A 418 -50.75 4.27 52.26
C LYS A 418 -50.03 4.65 50.94
N GLU A 419 -49.95 5.92 50.59
CA GLU A 419 -49.27 6.41 49.35
C GLU A 419 -47.79 6.13 49.43
N THR A 420 -47.16 6.30 50.58
CA THR A 420 -45.74 6.02 50.77
C THR A 420 -45.41 4.52 50.62
N GLN A 421 -46.29 3.64 51.17
CA GLN A 421 -46.12 2.19 51.04
C GLN A 421 -46.30 1.69 49.63
N GLU A 422 -47.20 2.22 48.81
CA GLU A 422 -47.37 1.86 47.41
C GLU A 422 -46.15 2.26 46.57
N VAL A 423 -45.66 3.49 46.74
CA VAL A 423 -44.47 3.95 46.02
C VAL A 423 -43.21 3.19 46.45
N PHE A 424 -43.06 2.91 47.76
CA PHE A 424 -41.95 2.10 48.27
C PHE A 424 -41.93 0.70 47.65
N LYS A 425 -43.08 0.05 47.52
CA LYS A 425 -43.20 -1.27 46.92
C LYS A 425 -42.78 -1.23 45.44
N THR A 426 -43.21 -0.24 44.69
CA THR A 426 -42.83 -0.04 43.28
C THR A 426 -41.33 0.23 43.13
N LEU A 427 -40.71 1.06 43.97
CA LEU A 427 -39.29 1.32 43.96
C LEU A 427 -38.46 0.10 44.32
N LEU A 428 -38.93 -0.72 45.27
CA LEU A 428 -38.27 -1.95 45.68
C LEU A 428 -38.29 -2.97 44.52
N GLU A 429 -39.44 -3.16 43.86
CA GLU A 429 -39.58 -4.02 42.70
C GLU A 429 -38.69 -3.59 41.52
N GLN A 430 -38.57 -2.28 41.29
CA GLN A 430 -37.65 -1.72 40.26
C GLN A 430 -36.19 -1.93 40.62
N PHE A 431 -35.82 -1.72 41.91
CA PHE A 431 -34.45 -1.95 42.39
C PHE A 431 -34.03 -3.41 42.26
N GLU A 432 -34.92 -4.34 42.58
CA GLU A 432 -34.66 -5.78 42.44
C GLU A 432 -34.57 -6.24 40.98
N SER A 433 -35.31 -5.60 40.06
CA SER A 433 -35.32 -5.95 38.65
C SER A 433 -34.18 -5.31 37.86
N ASP A 434 -33.91 -4.01 38.06
CA ASP A 434 -32.86 -3.25 37.32
C ASP A 434 -32.48 -2.00 38.12
N PRO A 435 -31.43 -2.07 38.98
CA PRO A 435 -30.98 -0.94 39.80
C PRO A 435 -30.59 0.30 38.99
N GLU A 436 -30.00 0.13 37.79
CA GLU A 436 -29.54 1.25 36.95
C GLU A 436 -30.71 2.06 36.40
N LYS A 437 -31.78 1.41 35.96
CA LYS A 437 -33.00 2.08 35.52
C LYS A 437 -33.69 2.85 36.65
N LEU A 438 -33.64 2.32 37.87
CA LEU A 438 -34.19 3.05 39.05
C LEU A 438 -33.46 4.37 39.23
N TRP A 439 -32.13 4.39 39.18
CA TRP A 439 -31.37 5.63 39.36
C TRP A 439 -31.61 6.65 38.24
N GLN A 440 -31.92 6.20 37.03
CA GLN A 440 -32.27 7.06 35.90
C GLN A 440 -33.76 7.50 35.92
N SER A 441 -34.58 6.89 36.74
CA SER A 441 -36.00 7.25 36.84
C SER A 441 -36.19 8.70 37.26
N ASN A 442 -37.14 9.38 36.61
CA ASN A 442 -37.43 10.80 36.88
C ASN A 442 -38.44 10.93 37.99
N MET A 443 -38.03 11.52 39.12
CA MET A 443 -38.90 11.86 40.21
C MET A 443 -38.86 13.39 40.48
N PHE A 444 -40.01 14.02 40.44
CA PHE A 444 -40.13 15.49 40.67
C PHE A 444 -39.33 16.36 39.69
N GLY A 445 -39.22 15.91 38.43
CA GLY A 445 -38.55 16.66 37.37
C GLY A 445 -37.02 16.47 37.28
N LYS A 446 -36.43 15.62 38.13
CA LYS A 446 -35.01 15.25 38.13
C LYS A 446 -34.86 13.74 38.30
N SER A 447 -33.76 13.17 37.75
CA SER A 447 -33.45 11.77 38.03
C SER A 447 -33.03 11.57 39.49
N LEU A 448 -33.28 10.37 40.04
CA LEU A 448 -32.80 10.01 41.37
C LEU A 448 -31.29 10.16 41.50
N GLU A 449 -30.55 9.80 40.47
CA GLU A 449 -29.11 10.00 40.38
C GLU A 449 -28.73 11.49 40.58
N THR A 450 -29.41 12.40 39.88
CA THR A 450 -29.17 13.85 40.00
C THR A 450 -29.45 14.35 41.43
N LEU A 451 -30.54 13.88 42.07
CA LEU A 451 -30.87 14.26 43.43
C LEU A 451 -29.83 13.77 44.45
N VAL A 452 -29.33 12.53 44.28
CA VAL A 452 -28.26 11.99 45.14
C VAL A 452 -26.96 12.77 44.92
N GLN A 453 -26.59 13.06 43.67
CA GLN A 453 -25.40 13.87 43.36
C GLN A 453 -25.47 15.27 43.96
N GLU A 454 -26.63 15.94 43.87
CA GLU A 454 -26.86 17.24 44.52
C GLU A 454 -26.75 17.15 46.06
N GLY A 455 -27.32 16.09 46.67
CA GLY A 455 -27.22 15.83 48.10
C GLY A 455 -25.78 15.61 48.58
N LEU A 456 -25.02 14.78 47.87
CA LEU A 456 -23.59 14.54 48.13
C LEU A 456 -22.77 15.81 47.95
N ARG A 457 -22.99 16.53 46.85
CA ARG A 457 -22.31 17.81 46.57
C ARG A 457 -22.57 18.84 47.67
N SER A 458 -23.81 18.96 48.13
CA SER A 458 -24.18 19.87 49.22
C SER A 458 -23.44 19.54 50.53
N LYS A 459 -23.22 18.26 50.85
CA LYS A 459 -22.47 17.84 52.04
C LYS A 459 -20.97 18.11 51.88
N LEU A 460 -20.40 17.85 50.71
CA LEU A 460 -18.99 18.10 50.41
C LEU A 460 -18.57 19.55 50.60
N TYR A 461 -19.41 20.49 50.11
CA TYR A 461 -19.11 21.92 50.19
C TYR A 461 -19.56 22.58 51.53
N LYS A 462 -20.13 21.82 52.43
CA LYS A 462 -20.58 22.34 53.75
C LYS A 462 -19.54 22.20 54.86
N MET A 463 -18.30 21.70 54.58
CA MET A 463 -17.29 21.67 55.63
C MET A 463 -16.83 23.10 55.95
N PRO A 464 -17.11 23.61 57.14
CA PRO A 464 -16.76 24.98 57.52
C PRO A 464 -15.25 25.20 57.55
N ASP A 465 -14.79 26.40 57.24
CA ASP A 465 -13.36 26.76 57.19
C ASP A 465 -12.63 26.56 58.51
N ASP A 466 -13.36 26.75 59.65
CA ASP A 466 -12.82 26.52 60.97
C ASP A 466 -12.54 25.03 61.23
N ILE A 467 -13.39 24.12 60.73
CA ILE A 467 -13.15 22.67 60.81
C ILE A 467 -11.98 22.27 59.94
N GLN A 468 -11.90 22.76 58.69
CA GLN A 468 -10.75 22.50 57.79
C GLN A 468 -9.42 22.94 58.48
N SER A 469 -9.41 24.14 59.09
CA SER A 469 -8.23 24.66 59.81
C SER A 469 -7.88 23.82 61.04
N LYS A 470 -8.86 23.30 61.76
CA LYS A 470 -8.63 22.40 62.90
C LYS A 470 -8.00 21.06 62.46
N ILE A 471 -8.51 20.46 61.39
CA ILE A 471 -7.98 19.23 60.85
C ILE A 471 -6.52 19.43 60.41
N GLN A 472 -6.23 20.51 59.67
CA GLN A 472 -4.89 20.86 59.21
C GLN A 472 -3.92 21.04 60.39
N LYS A 473 -4.29 21.81 61.39
CA LYS A 473 -3.44 22.05 62.58
C LYS A 473 -3.21 20.75 63.39
N THR A 474 -4.23 19.92 63.51
CA THR A 474 -4.11 18.62 64.21
C THR A 474 -3.15 17.69 63.48
N LEU A 475 -3.29 17.58 62.12
CA LEU A 475 -2.36 16.78 61.31
C LEU A 475 -0.92 17.29 61.42
N GLN A 476 -0.74 18.61 61.30
CA GLN A 476 0.57 19.26 61.45
C GLN A 476 1.23 18.97 62.81
N ARG A 477 0.43 18.96 63.89
CA ARG A 477 0.94 18.64 65.24
C ARG A 477 1.32 17.16 65.35
N ILE A 478 0.49 16.26 64.87
CA ILE A 478 0.80 14.82 64.87
C ILE A 478 2.11 14.53 64.14
N ILE A 479 2.33 15.16 63.02
CA ILE A 479 3.53 14.94 62.20
C ILE A 479 4.80 15.52 62.87
N ASN A 480 4.69 16.74 63.44
CA ASN A 480 5.86 17.43 64.00
C ASN A 480 6.23 17.00 65.40
N GLU A 481 5.24 16.65 66.25
CA GLU A 481 5.46 16.35 67.67
C GLU A 481 5.66 14.85 67.92
N GLY A 482 5.24 13.97 66.99
CA GLY A 482 5.54 12.51 67.07
C GLY A 482 4.89 11.78 68.23
N GLU A 483 4.09 12.46 69.05
CA GLU A 483 3.40 11.88 70.19
C GLU A 483 1.98 11.48 69.82
N GLY A 484 1.83 10.26 69.33
CA GLY A 484 0.61 9.79 68.69
C GLY A 484 -0.25 8.80 69.48
N ASN A 485 -0.29 8.84 70.82
CA ASN A 485 -1.07 7.84 71.55
C ASN A 485 -2.54 8.23 71.83
N LEU A 486 -2.95 9.49 71.62
CA LEU A 486 -4.35 9.90 71.71
C LEU A 486 -4.65 11.11 70.83
N ILE A 487 -5.41 10.88 69.78
CA ILE A 487 -5.90 11.95 68.92
C ILE A 487 -7.33 12.28 69.37
N CYS A 488 -7.47 13.39 70.07
CA CYS A 488 -8.78 13.92 70.37
C CYS A 488 -9.13 15.14 69.50
N ILE A 489 -9.94 14.95 68.48
CA ILE A 489 -10.44 16.05 67.64
C ILE A 489 -11.78 16.48 68.22
N ILE A 490 -11.80 17.62 68.87
CA ILE A 490 -13.04 18.25 69.37
C ILE A 490 -13.50 19.23 68.29
N PHE A 491 -14.62 18.93 67.65
CA PHE A 491 -15.31 19.79 66.70
C PHE A 491 -16.08 20.91 67.32
#